data_6612bd9ce8955740b3f231ba450b5ee5
#
_entry.id   6612bd9ce8955740b3f231ba450b5ee5
#
_cell.length_a   1.000
_cell.length_b   1.000
_cell.length_c   1.000
_cell.angle_alpha   90.00
_cell.angle_beta   90.00
_cell.angle_gamma   90.00
#
_symmetry.space_group_name_H-M   'P 1'
#
loop_
_entity.id
_entity.type
_entity.pdbx_description
1 polymer ?
#
loop_
_entity_poly.entity_id
_entity_poly.type
_entity_poly.pdbx_seq_one_letter_code
_entity_poly.pdbx_strand_id
1 'polypeptide(L)' 'MAKEKPITIDGVITEMLPSAMFRVEVEIGGEKHEVLAHVSGKMRMYYIKILPGDVVTLEISPYDLNRGRIVYRQK' A
#
# COMPACT_ATOMS: atom_id res chain seq x y z
N MET A 1 -15.03 -19.29 -12.73
CA MET A 1 -13.65 -18.94 -12.33
C MET A 1 -13.70 -17.93 -11.19
N ALA A 2 -13.13 -18.29 -10.10
CA ALA A 2 -13.14 -17.41 -8.93
C ALA A 2 -12.10 -16.30 -9.12
N LYS A 3 -12.51 -15.06 -8.90
CA LYS A 3 -11.59 -13.95 -8.87
C LYS A 3 -11.12 -13.78 -7.45
N GLU A 4 -9.83 -13.81 -7.26
CA GLU A 4 -9.26 -13.53 -5.95
C GLU A 4 -9.44 -12.06 -5.64
N LYS A 5 -10.03 -11.78 -4.50
CA LYS A 5 -10.19 -10.42 -4.06
C LYS A 5 -8.92 -9.96 -3.37
N PRO A 6 -8.43 -8.75 -3.68
CA PRO A 6 -7.27 -8.24 -2.96
C PRO A 6 -7.59 -8.06 -1.49
N ILE A 7 -6.56 -8.24 -0.67
CA ILE A 7 -6.67 -7.97 0.75
C ILE A 7 -6.52 -6.46 0.95
N THR A 8 -7.52 -5.84 1.56
CA THR A 8 -7.45 -4.41 1.86
C THR A 8 -6.97 -4.25 3.29
N ILE A 9 -5.90 -3.49 3.47
CA ILE A 9 -5.27 -3.33 4.76
C ILE A 9 -4.67 -1.93 4.88
N ASP A 10 -4.65 -1.41 6.10
CA ASP A 10 -4.02 -0.13 6.39
C ASP A 10 -2.56 -0.35 6.74
N GLY A 11 -1.73 0.61 6.35
CA GLY A 11 -0.32 0.57 6.69
C GLY A 11 0.25 1.96 6.83
N VAL A 12 1.46 2.03 7.35
CA VAL A 12 2.17 3.29 7.58
C VAL A 12 3.34 3.37 6.61
N ILE A 13 3.45 4.51 5.92
CA ILE A 13 4.56 4.75 5.02
C ILE A 13 5.83 4.88 5.85
N THR A 14 6.83 4.06 5.55
CA THR A 14 8.12 4.12 6.26
C THR A 14 9.20 4.77 5.42
N GLU A 15 9.10 4.67 4.10
CA GLU A 15 10.14 5.21 3.22
C GLU A 15 9.56 5.51 1.85
N MET A 16 10.03 6.59 1.23
CA MET A 16 9.75 6.89 -0.17
C MET A 16 10.88 6.36 -1.02
N LEU A 17 10.52 5.66 -2.09
CA LEU A 17 11.49 5.08 -3.01
C LEU A 17 11.36 5.74 -4.38
N PRO A 18 12.36 5.59 -5.26
CA PRO A 18 12.25 6.11 -6.62
C PRO A 18 11.06 5.50 -7.37
N SER A 19 10.64 6.16 -8.44
CA SER A 19 9.58 5.68 -9.34
C SER A 19 8.21 5.57 -8.67
N ALA A 20 7.92 6.49 -7.75
CA ALA A 20 6.63 6.56 -7.05
C ALA A 20 6.32 5.26 -6.29
N MET A 21 7.36 4.62 -5.78
CA MET A 21 7.23 3.44 -4.94
C MET A 21 7.39 3.84 -3.49
N PHE A 22 6.82 3.03 -2.60
CA PHE A 22 6.85 3.29 -1.17
C PHE A 22 7.05 2.00 -0.40
N ARG A 23 7.77 2.08 0.70
CA ARG A 23 7.78 1.02 1.68
C ARG A 23 6.71 1.30 2.71
N VAL A 24 5.87 0.32 2.94
CA VAL A 24 4.74 0.46 3.85
C VAL A 24 4.79 -0.67 4.85
N GLU A 25 4.68 -0.32 6.12
CA GLU A 25 4.62 -1.32 7.17
C GLU A 25 3.16 -1.64 7.45
N VAL A 26 2.82 -2.92 7.34
CA VAL A 26 1.47 -3.40 7.62
C VAL A 26 1.56 -4.47 8.70
N GLU A 27 0.44 -4.72 9.36
CA GLU A 27 0.36 -5.79 10.36
C GLU A 27 -0.59 -6.85 9.85
N ILE A 28 -0.07 -8.07 9.70
CA ILE A 28 -0.85 -9.21 9.22
C ILE A 28 -0.67 -10.34 10.21
N GLY A 29 -1.79 -10.81 10.78
CA GLY A 29 -1.75 -11.92 11.71
C GLY A 29 -0.95 -11.63 12.97
N GLY A 30 -0.90 -10.37 13.40
CA GLY A 30 -0.15 -9.97 14.58
C GLY A 30 1.33 -9.74 14.33
N GLU A 31 1.78 -9.88 13.09
CA GLU A 31 3.17 -9.66 12.72
C GLU A 31 3.30 -8.50 11.75
N LYS A 32 4.38 -7.75 11.90
CA LYS A 32 4.66 -6.63 10.99
C LYS A 32 5.32 -7.13 9.73
N HIS A 33 4.82 -6.65 8.60
CA HIS A 33 5.37 -6.97 7.30
C HIS A 33 5.68 -5.68 6.56
N GLU A 34 6.74 -5.72 5.77
CA GLU A 34 7.08 -4.60 4.89
C GLU A 34 6.59 -4.92 3.49
N VAL A 35 5.80 -4.01 2.94
CA VAL A 35 5.20 -4.17 1.62
C VAL A 35 5.77 -3.10 0.71
N LEU A 36 6.18 -3.50 -0.49
CA LEU A 36 6.58 -2.56 -1.52
C LEU A 36 5.33 -2.16 -2.29
N ALA A 37 4.96 -0.89 -2.20
CA ALA A 37 3.69 -0.42 -2.74
C ALA A 37 3.90 0.67 -3.78
N HIS A 38 3.00 0.71 -4.75
CA HIS A 38 2.94 1.80 -5.71
C HIS A 38 1.61 2.51 -5.56
N VAL A 39 1.55 3.74 -6.08
CA VAL A 39 0.34 4.55 -6.00
C VAL A 39 -0.60 4.13 -7.12
N SER A 40 -1.89 3.98 -6.80
CA SER A 40 -2.89 3.65 -7.81
C SER A 40 -2.99 4.79 -8.83
N GLY A 41 -3.47 4.46 -10.03
CA GLY A 41 -3.63 5.48 -11.06
C GLY A 41 -4.58 6.59 -10.65
N LYS A 42 -5.62 6.25 -9.90
CA LYS A 42 -6.58 7.25 -9.41
C LYS A 42 -5.91 8.24 -8.46
N MET A 43 -5.09 7.77 -7.53
CA MET A 43 -4.40 8.66 -6.60
C MET A 43 -3.36 9.51 -7.32
N ARG A 44 -2.68 8.93 -8.31
CA ARG A 44 -1.71 9.67 -9.09
C ARG A 44 -2.39 10.79 -9.89
N MET A 45 -3.57 10.51 -10.38
CA MET A 45 -4.34 11.51 -11.16
C MET A 45 -4.69 12.73 -10.33
N TYR A 46 -4.96 12.55 -9.04
CA TYR A 46 -5.33 13.65 -8.16
C TYR A 46 -4.13 14.26 -7.43
N TYR A 47 -2.92 13.83 -7.77
CA TYR A 47 -1.68 14.37 -7.18
C TYR A 47 -1.66 14.30 -5.66
N ILE A 48 -2.19 13.24 -5.11
CA ILE A 48 -2.22 13.07 -3.66
C ILE A 48 -0.79 12.83 -3.18
N LYS A 49 -0.32 13.72 -2.31
CA LYS A 49 1.04 13.65 -1.81
C LYS A 49 1.11 12.69 -0.63
N ILE A 50 2.05 11.76 -0.69
CA ILE A 50 2.25 10.76 0.35
C ILE A 50 3.65 10.95 0.93
N LEU A 51 3.74 11.02 2.24
CA LEU A 51 4.98 11.25 2.96
C LEU A 51 5.22 10.15 3.99
N PRO A 52 6.47 9.89 4.38
CA PRO A 52 6.73 8.97 5.49
C PRO A 52 5.95 9.37 6.73
N GLY A 53 5.38 8.39 7.40
CA GLY A 53 4.51 8.60 8.55
C GLY A 53 3.04 8.64 8.22
N ASP A 54 2.68 8.80 6.95
CA ASP A 54 1.28 8.81 6.54
C ASP A 54 0.68 7.41 6.66
N VAL A 55 -0.59 7.36 7.05
CA VAL A 55 -1.34 6.10 7.06
C VAL A 55 -2.11 6.00 5.75
N VAL A 56 -1.97 4.87 5.10
CA VAL A 56 -2.61 4.63 3.81
C VAL A 56 -3.34 3.30 3.83
N THR A 57 -4.29 3.17 2.93
CA THR A 57 -4.99 1.89 2.71
C THR A 57 -4.42 1.27 1.45
N LEU A 58 -4.02 0.01 1.56
CA LEU A 58 -3.43 -0.74 0.45
C LEU A 58 -4.32 -1.88 0.04
N GLU A 59 -4.18 -2.28 -1.21
CA GLU A 59 -4.65 -3.57 -1.69
C GLU A 59 -3.45 -4.44 -1.95
N ILE A 60 -3.46 -5.63 -1.36
CA ILE A 60 -2.37 -6.60 -1.47
C ILE A 60 -2.93 -7.87 -2.09
N SER A 61 -2.19 -8.43 -3.05
CA SER A 61 -2.57 -9.70 -3.63
C SER A 61 -2.39 -10.83 -2.61
N PRO A 62 -3.37 -11.74 -2.47
CA PRO A 62 -3.17 -12.90 -1.59
C PRO A 62 -2.06 -13.82 -2.07
N TYR A 63 -1.66 -13.69 -3.32
CA TYR A 63 -0.57 -14.50 -3.88
C TYR A 63 0.80 -13.87 -3.69
N ASP A 64 0.86 -12.57 -3.36
CA ASP A 64 2.14 -11.88 -3.19
C ASP A 64 1.97 -10.81 -2.12
N LEU A 65 2.21 -11.20 -0.88
CA LEU A 65 2.03 -10.31 0.27
C LEU A 65 3.14 -9.26 0.39
N ASN A 66 4.14 -9.33 -0.48
CA ASN A 66 5.25 -8.37 -0.44
C ASN A 66 5.01 -7.16 -1.32
N ARG A 67 3.95 -7.16 -2.11
CA ARG A 67 3.64 -6.07 -3.02
C ARG A 67 2.21 -5.62 -2.83
N GLY A 68 2.00 -4.32 -2.95
CA GLY A 68 0.67 -3.77 -2.81
C GLY A 68 0.48 -2.52 -3.65
N ARG A 69 -0.75 -2.02 -3.63
CA ARG A 69 -1.13 -0.81 -4.33
C ARG A 69 -1.83 0.11 -3.34
N ILE A 70 -1.33 1.33 -3.23
CA ILE A 70 -1.95 2.33 -2.36
C ILE A 70 -3.19 2.87 -3.06
N VAL A 71 -4.34 2.70 -2.43
CA VAL A 71 -5.62 3.09 -3.03
C VAL A 71 -6.28 4.25 -2.31
N TYR A 72 -5.81 4.57 -1.10
CA TYR A 72 -6.40 5.63 -0.31
C TYR A 72 -5.39 6.13 0.71
N ARG A 73 -5.38 7.43 0.95
CA ARG A 73 -4.55 8.04 1.98
C ARG A 73 -5.46 8.51 3.11
N GLN A 74 -5.20 8.03 4.30
CA GLN A 74 -5.94 8.48 5.47
C GLN A 74 -5.31 9.77 5.99
N LYS A 75 -6.13 10.59 6.57
CA LYS A 75 -5.63 11.81 7.19
C LYS A 75 -5.19 11.56 8.62
#